data_05de862b702235e6342090dc4f5bb25f
#
_entry.id   05de862b702235e6342090dc4f5bb25f
#
_cell.length_a   1.000
_cell.length_b   1.000
_cell.length_c   1.000
_cell.angle_alpha   90.00
_cell.angle_beta   90.00
_cell.angle_gamma   90.00
#
_symmetry.space_group_name_H-M   'P 1'
#
loop_
_entity.id
_entity.type
_entity.pdbx_description
1 polymer ?
#
loop_
_entity_poly.entity_id
_entity_poly.type
_entity_poly.pdbx_seq_one_letter_code
_entity_poly.pdbx_strand_id
1 'polypeptide(L)'
;VMALCDDGDGMMWMMQERTGLVLYDLKQDKVKIYSDFPELVSLSLDNGREMTRARINNGIWVAKDLNRLVYGMIRKGMEMYLVDLIDLNGQVESNATVTKLYEDSHGILWIGLNKGLCSYDVRQKRIKQVYPDVGHVMGIVENKEGLIWICTQDNGLFQTTADEKLRSFKLDKNFSCLSIAPDWILWLGTCDGGVYSYDPSENKLVSYNEACGMNGNQVNQIVADAYNHIWIDTNQKLIEFNPRNGSFRTYLTTDGSILLHRFLPTAVCQAKDGNIYWGGIPGICMVTPSNGLERKASAVKTKITDIKLQGESLIFGDRKSSNSINRIELHPDDQNLEISFSSLNHRYASKIRYAYRLIGVDKAWVYVEGGKNSAFYNHLSKGTYTFQVKATDENGLWSKEVTELTIRRLPAFYETWWAYLFYVLIVMGVSGYSLYLYLKRVDRKNNEMWADSKEMIKMRIYLDSKVNLPEPEFVQLDKLLLEKAVKAVEDNLTEPDFDVTALADAMNMSRSTLTRKLKAITGRTPLDFIRNIKMKHARHMLEDKDKSVTEVAATLGYFNRKYFTTCFKEEFGMTPSEFQKSQHEE
;
A
#
# COMPACT_ATOMS: atom_id res chain seq x y z
N VAL A 1 25.87 -10.22 -29.56
CA VAL A 1 25.64 -8.96 -30.30
C VAL A 1 25.26 -7.88 -29.30
N MET A 2 25.93 -6.74 -29.32
CA MET A 2 25.82 -5.67 -28.32
C MET A 2 24.85 -4.56 -28.75
N ALA A 3 24.73 -4.30 -30.04
CA ALA A 3 23.77 -3.36 -30.60
C ALA A 3 23.30 -3.81 -31.98
N LEU A 4 22.09 -3.43 -32.36
CA LEU A 4 21.44 -3.80 -33.62
C LEU A 4 20.75 -2.57 -34.22
N CYS A 5 20.80 -2.45 -35.54
CA CYS A 5 20.08 -1.42 -36.26
C CYS A 5 19.76 -1.89 -37.70
N ASP A 6 18.48 -1.74 -38.11
CA ASP A 6 18.05 -1.91 -39.51
C ASP A 6 18.21 -0.59 -40.26
N ASP A 7 18.84 -0.60 -41.45
CA ASP A 7 18.96 0.60 -42.25
C ASP A 7 17.71 0.92 -43.10
N GLY A 8 16.73 0.01 -43.05
CA GLY A 8 15.45 0.15 -43.77
C GLY A 8 15.46 -0.33 -45.20
N ASP A 9 16.59 -0.87 -45.69
CA ASP A 9 16.75 -1.43 -47.03
C ASP A 9 17.04 -2.95 -47.03
N GLY A 10 16.80 -3.60 -45.85
CA GLY A 10 16.94 -5.04 -45.68
C GLY A 10 18.35 -5.50 -45.29
N MET A 11 19.14 -4.60 -44.79
CA MET A 11 20.45 -4.89 -44.20
C MET A 11 20.43 -4.61 -42.70
N MET A 12 21.01 -5.49 -41.94
CA MET A 12 21.17 -5.38 -40.51
C MET A 12 22.61 -4.96 -40.16
N TRP A 13 22.72 -3.83 -39.46
CA TRP A 13 23.96 -3.42 -38.85
C TRP A 13 24.03 -3.96 -37.43
N MET A 14 25.15 -4.55 -37.09
CA MET A 14 25.35 -5.19 -35.79
C MET A 14 26.69 -4.78 -35.20
N MET A 15 26.69 -4.58 -33.89
CA MET A 15 27.92 -4.45 -33.13
C MET A 15 28.18 -5.77 -32.40
N GLN A 16 29.28 -6.40 -32.67
CA GLN A 16 29.72 -7.62 -32.01
C GLN A 16 30.94 -7.37 -31.14
N GLU A 17 30.95 -7.95 -29.96
CA GLU A 17 32.12 -7.91 -29.09
C GLU A 17 33.31 -8.55 -29.79
N ARG A 18 34.46 -7.89 -29.81
CA ARG A 18 35.72 -8.28 -30.47
C ARG A 18 35.74 -8.23 -32.00
N THR A 19 34.62 -8.35 -32.67
CA THR A 19 34.56 -8.31 -34.15
C THR A 19 34.26 -6.87 -34.61
N GLY A 20 33.61 -6.09 -33.78
CA GLY A 20 33.23 -4.71 -34.07
C GLY A 20 31.97 -4.58 -34.93
N LEU A 21 31.94 -3.56 -35.78
CA LEU A 21 30.81 -3.28 -36.65
C LEU A 21 30.71 -4.28 -37.80
N VAL A 22 29.54 -4.87 -37.95
CA VAL A 22 29.21 -5.89 -38.94
C VAL A 22 27.99 -5.45 -39.73
N LEU A 23 28.03 -5.64 -41.03
CA LEU A 23 26.91 -5.50 -41.96
C LEU A 23 26.45 -6.90 -42.42
N TYR A 24 25.17 -7.19 -42.24
CA TYR A 24 24.59 -8.47 -42.58
C TYR A 24 23.41 -8.32 -43.55
N ASP A 25 23.48 -8.97 -44.67
CA ASP A 25 22.40 -9.09 -45.65
C ASP A 25 21.48 -10.26 -45.26
N LEU A 26 20.31 -9.92 -44.74
CA LEU A 26 19.30 -10.87 -44.29
C LEU A 26 18.76 -11.78 -45.43
N LYS A 27 18.84 -11.30 -46.69
CA LYS A 27 18.31 -12.05 -47.85
C LYS A 27 19.33 -12.98 -48.49
N GLN A 28 20.58 -12.53 -48.54
CA GLN A 28 21.66 -13.26 -49.20
C GLN A 28 22.54 -14.05 -48.23
N ASP A 29 22.29 -13.91 -46.94
CA ASP A 29 23.10 -14.52 -45.87
C ASP A 29 24.60 -14.18 -46.02
N LYS A 30 24.88 -12.90 -46.36
CA LYS A 30 26.24 -12.42 -46.53
C LYS A 30 26.63 -11.47 -45.41
N VAL A 31 27.83 -11.58 -44.94
CA VAL A 31 28.42 -10.77 -43.87
C VAL A 31 29.64 -10.01 -44.39
N LYS A 32 29.78 -8.78 -43.95
CA LYS A 32 30.97 -7.95 -44.06
C LYS A 32 31.27 -7.32 -42.69
N ILE A 33 32.56 -7.24 -42.37
CA ILE A 33 33.01 -6.65 -41.10
C ILE A 33 33.80 -5.35 -41.37
N TYR A 34 33.81 -4.42 -40.42
CA TYR A 34 34.48 -3.14 -40.62
C TYR A 34 35.99 -3.29 -40.87
N SER A 35 36.62 -4.31 -40.32
CA SER A 35 38.04 -4.61 -40.53
C SER A 35 38.38 -5.03 -41.96
N ASP A 36 37.38 -5.38 -42.77
CA ASP A 36 37.58 -5.66 -44.23
C ASP A 36 37.80 -4.35 -45.02
N PHE A 37 37.64 -3.19 -44.37
CA PHE A 37 37.77 -1.87 -44.98
C PHE A 37 38.92 -1.11 -44.34
N PRO A 38 40.09 -0.98 -45.02
CA PRO A 38 41.28 -0.33 -44.45
C PRO A 38 41.05 1.08 -43.91
N GLU A 39 40.14 1.83 -44.54
CA GLU A 39 39.78 3.18 -44.16
C GLU A 39 39.06 3.25 -42.80
N LEU A 40 38.39 2.18 -42.42
CA LEU A 40 37.61 2.12 -41.17
C LEU A 40 38.39 1.49 -40.00
N VAL A 41 39.48 0.82 -40.28
CA VAL A 41 40.28 0.11 -39.25
C VAL A 41 40.81 1.08 -38.19
N SER A 42 41.23 2.28 -38.60
CA SER A 42 41.71 3.30 -37.68
C SER A 42 40.66 3.83 -36.69
N LEU A 43 39.39 3.62 -37.01
CA LEU A 43 38.29 4.03 -36.14
C LEU A 43 38.10 3.09 -34.92
N SER A 44 38.69 1.88 -34.96
CA SER A 44 38.59 0.89 -33.88
C SER A 44 37.15 0.70 -33.41
N LEU A 45 36.23 0.37 -34.34
CA LEU A 45 34.78 0.21 -34.07
C LEU A 45 34.47 -1.16 -33.44
N ASP A 46 35.28 -1.59 -32.50
CA ASP A 46 35.19 -2.88 -31.79
C ASP A 46 34.37 -2.83 -30.49
N ASN A 47 34.10 -1.64 -29.96
CA ASN A 47 33.44 -1.41 -28.67
C ASN A 47 32.26 -0.44 -28.75
N GLY A 48 31.52 -0.39 -29.84
CA GLY A 48 30.30 0.40 -29.95
C GLY A 48 29.16 -0.20 -29.11
N ARG A 49 28.45 0.62 -28.37
CA ARG A 49 27.37 0.17 -27.49
C ARG A 49 25.98 0.65 -27.91
N GLU A 50 25.90 1.65 -28.73
CA GLU A 50 24.62 2.22 -29.14
C GLU A 50 24.62 2.52 -30.64
N MET A 51 23.54 2.17 -31.33
CA MET A 51 23.34 2.47 -32.74
C MET A 51 21.89 2.90 -32.99
N THR A 52 21.73 3.81 -33.95
CA THR A 52 20.40 4.18 -34.44
C THR A 52 20.43 4.41 -35.95
N ARG A 53 19.29 4.28 -36.60
CA ARG A 53 19.15 4.54 -38.03
C ARG A 53 19.36 6.01 -38.34
N ALA A 54 20.18 6.31 -39.34
CA ALA A 54 20.33 7.64 -39.92
C ALA A 54 19.26 7.83 -41.01
N ARG A 55 18.23 8.61 -40.71
CA ARG A 55 17.05 8.79 -41.59
C ARG A 55 17.35 9.63 -42.82
N ILE A 56 18.20 10.67 -42.67
CA ILE A 56 18.57 11.57 -43.77
C ILE A 56 19.51 10.87 -44.75
N ASN A 57 20.51 10.16 -44.26
CA ASN A 57 21.59 9.63 -45.07
C ASN A 57 21.43 8.16 -45.45
N ASN A 58 20.30 7.51 -45.10
CA ASN A 58 20.08 6.07 -45.28
C ASN A 58 21.23 5.20 -44.76
N GLY A 59 21.68 5.51 -43.55
CA GLY A 59 22.76 4.79 -42.89
C GLY A 59 22.45 4.59 -41.42
N ILE A 60 23.50 4.60 -40.64
CA ILE A 60 23.39 4.49 -39.16
C ILE A 60 24.28 5.50 -38.46
N TRP A 61 23.90 5.82 -37.23
CA TRP A 61 24.76 6.47 -36.25
C TRP A 61 25.26 5.44 -35.26
N VAL A 62 26.56 5.47 -34.94
CA VAL A 62 27.22 4.54 -34.03
C VAL A 62 27.95 5.34 -32.96
N ALA A 63 27.64 5.08 -31.69
CA ALA A 63 28.42 5.63 -30.57
C ALA A 63 29.45 4.61 -30.10
N LYS A 64 30.70 5.04 -30.00
CA LYS A 64 31.77 4.26 -29.41
C LYS A 64 31.84 4.45 -27.90
N ASP A 65 32.11 3.39 -27.17
CA ASP A 65 32.23 3.43 -25.72
C ASP A 65 33.36 4.37 -25.29
N LEU A 66 33.11 5.18 -24.26
CA LEU A 66 34.04 6.07 -23.56
C LEU A 66 34.63 7.25 -24.34
N ASN A 67 34.49 7.34 -25.66
CA ASN A 67 35.18 8.35 -26.48
C ASN A 67 34.40 9.61 -26.72
N ARG A 68 33.11 9.66 -26.38
CA ARG A 68 32.22 10.79 -26.73
C ARG A 68 32.20 11.11 -28.22
N LEU A 69 32.51 10.13 -29.05
CA LEU A 69 32.50 10.21 -30.51
C LEU A 69 31.30 9.45 -31.05
N VAL A 70 30.61 10.10 -31.99
CA VAL A 70 29.50 9.48 -32.71
C VAL A 70 29.80 9.47 -34.19
N TYR A 71 29.77 8.32 -34.81
CA TYR A 71 30.12 8.08 -36.20
C TYR A 71 28.86 7.92 -37.06
N GLY A 72 28.75 8.75 -38.11
CA GLY A 72 27.74 8.56 -39.16
C GLY A 72 28.27 7.62 -40.25
N MET A 73 27.65 6.50 -40.41
CA MET A 73 28.04 5.44 -41.36
C MET A 73 26.96 5.26 -42.42
N ILE A 74 27.38 5.07 -43.69
CA ILE A 74 26.49 4.69 -44.78
C ILE A 74 27.06 3.45 -45.49
N ARG A 75 26.23 2.79 -46.30
CA ARG A 75 26.66 1.70 -47.18
C ARG A 75 26.34 1.96 -48.65
N LYS A 76 27.13 1.36 -49.52
CA LYS A 76 26.82 1.18 -50.95
C LYS A 76 26.97 -0.31 -51.25
N GLY A 77 25.80 -1.00 -51.39
CA GLY A 77 25.81 -2.46 -51.42
C GLY A 77 26.31 -3.04 -50.08
N MET A 78 27.38 -3.80 -50.12
CA MET A 78 28.04 -4.38 -48.93
C MET A 78 29.29 -3.57 -48.48
N GLU A 79 29.56 -2.42 -49.07
CA GLU A 79 30.67 -1.56 -48.68
C GLU A 79 30.25 -0.50 -47.69
N MET A 80 31.07 -0.26 -46.66
CA MET A 80 30.80 0.68 -45.58
C MET A 80 31.65 1.95 -45.71
N TYR A 81 31.08 3.11 -45.43
CA TYR A 81 31.71 4.40 -45.50
C TYR A 81 31.42 5.26 -44.31
N LEU A 82 32.43 5.98 -43.79
CA LEU A 82 32.25 7.07 -42.82
C LEU A 82 31.82 8.32 -43.55
N VAL A 83 30.74 8.96 -43.12
CA VAL A 83 30.23 10.23 -43.72
C VAL A 83 30.23 11.38 -42.76
N ASP A 84 30.21 11.11 -41.47
CA ASP A 84 30.23 12.15 -40.45
C ASP A 84 30.89 11.67 -39.15
N LEU A 85 31.47 12.62 -38.40
CA LEU A 85 32.08 12.37 -37.10
C LEU A 85 31.73 13.53 -36.17
N ILE A 86 30.99 13.22 -35.12
CA ILE A 86 30.60 14.15 -34.09
C ILE A 86 31.52 13.97 -32.89
N ASP A 87 32.28 15.03 -32.56
CA ASP A 87 33.13 15.06 -31.37
C ASP A 87 32.43 15.89 -30.27
N LEU A 88 32.05 15.24 -29.19
CA LEU A 88 31.42 15.87 -28.04
C LEU A 88 32.43 16.33 -26.99
N ASN A 89 33.74 16.13 -27.22
CA ASN A 89 34.78 16.57 -26.28
C ASN A 89 34.75 18.08 -26.14
N GLY A 90 34.75 18.58 -24.91
CA GLY A 90 34.67 20.03 -24.65
C GLY A 90 33.26 20.65 -24.77
N GLN A 91 32.27 19.88 -25.27
CA GLN A 91 30.88 20.32 -25.38
C GLN A 91 30.01 19.79 -24.22
N VAL A 92 30.41 18.64 -23.66
CA VAL A 92 29.74 17.96 -22.55
C VAL A 92 30.75 17.67 -21.43
N GLU A 93 30.28 17.26 -20.26
CA GLU A 93 31.13 16.92 -19.14
C GLU A 93 32.18 15.84 -19.48
N SER A 94 33.37 15.95 -18.89
CA SER A 94 34.53 15.10 -19.21
C SER A 94 34.30 13.60 -18.92
N ASN A 95 33.36 13.25 -18.08
CA ASN A 95 32.95 11.87 -17.73
C ASN A 95 31.61 11.47 -18.35
N ALA A 96 31.05 12.27 -19.25
CA ALA A 96 29.83 11.92 -19.96
C ALA A 96 30.10 10.79 -20.96
N THR A 97 29.19 9.83 -21.05
CA THR A 97 29.18 8.72 -22.01
C THR A 97 27.86 8.68 -22.76
N VAL A 98 27.90 8.31 -24.04
CA VAL A 98 26.68 8.19 -24.84
C VAL A 98 25.92 6.93 -24.40
N THR A 99 24.62 7.11 -24.11
CA THR A 99 23.73 6.03 -23.64
C THR A 99 22.63 5.70 -24.63
N LYS A 100 22.16 6.70 -25.41
CA LYS A 100 21.11 6.53 -26.43
C LYS A 100 21.35 7.45 -27.63
N LEU A 101 21.00 6.95 -28.80
CA LEU A 101 20.97 7.69 -30.05
C LEU A 101 19.59 7.63 -30.68
N TYR A 102 19.11 8.73 -31.22
CA TYR A 102 17.86 8.77 -31.97
C TYR A 102 17.85 9.95 -32.95
N GLU A 103 17.71 9.66 -34.25
CA GLU A 103 17.50 10.71 -35.26
C GLU A 103 16.01 10.88 -35.50
N ASP A 104 15.52 12.11 -35.32
CA ASP A 104 14.10 12.43 -35.49
C ASP A 104 13.71 12.67 -36.96
N SER A 105 12.41 12.86 -37.19
CA SER A 105 11.86 13.11 -38.53
C SER A 105 12.31 14.46 -39.13
N HIS A 106 12.79 15.38 -38.30
CA HIS A 106 13.27 16.71 -38.72
C HIS A 106 14.77 16.73 -39.05
N GLY A 107 15.48 15.63 -38.75
CA GLY A 107 16.91 15.48 -39.00
C GLY A 107 17.78 16.05 -37.88
N ILE A 108 17.27 16.03 -36.68
CA ILE A 108 18.02 16.26 -35.47
C ILE A 108 18.41 14.93 -34.86
N LEU A 109 19.69 14.70 -34.65
CA LEU A 109 20.19 13.57 -33.89
C LEU A 109 20.22 13.95 -32.42
N TRP A 110 19.40 13.24 -31.64
CA TRP A 110 19.35 13.31 -30.19
C TRP A 110 20.34 12.34 -29.59
N ILE A 111 21.28 12.84 -28.81
CA ILE A 111 22.37 12.09 -28.19
C ILE A 111 22.15 12.10 -26.69
N GLY A 112 21.61 11.02 -26.16
CA GLY A 112 21.45 10.80 -24.72
C GLY A 112 22.78 10.45 -24.07
N LEU A 113 23.00 11.03 -22.90
CA LEU A 113 24.21 10.85 -22.10
C LEU A 113 23.84 10.27 -20.73
N ASN A 114 24.84 9.70 -20.04
CA ASN A 114 24.68 9.38 -18.62
C ASN A 114 24.54 10.64 -17.74
N LYS A 115 24.87 11.83 -18.30
CA LYS A 115 24.75 13.13 -17.67
C LYS A 115 24.27 14.18 -18.66
N GLY A 116 23.00 14.11 -19.01
CA GLY A 116 22.39 15.10 -19.88
C GLY A 116 21.97 14.58 -21.25
N LEU A 117 21.63 15.50 -22.13
CA LEU A 117 21.18 15.28 -23.49
C LEU A 117 21.82 16.34 -24.43
N CYS A 118 22.09 15.94 -25.66
CA CYS A 118 22.62 16.83 -26.69
C CYS A 118 21.78 16.67 -27.96
N SER A 119 21.53 17.76 -28.68
CA SER A 119 20.92 17.73 -30.00
C SER A 119 21.92 18.21 -31.07
N TYR A 120 22.01 17.47 -32.18
CA TYR A 120 22.89 17.73 -33.30
C TYR A 120 22.08 17.86 -34.59
N ASP A 121 22.24 18.95 -35.28
CA ASP A 121 21.64 19.18 -36.60
C ASP A 121 22.46 18.44 -37.67
N VAL A 122 21.89 17.37 -38.22
CA VAL A 122 22.56 16.51 -39.22
C VAL A 122 22.82 17.26 -40.52
N ARG A 123 21.93 18.20 -40.91
CA ARG A 123 22.07 18.99 -42.15
C ARG A 123 23.11 20.08 -42.04
N GLN A 124 23.13 20.76 -40.88
CA GLN A 124 24.08 21.86 -40.62
C GLN A 124 25.42 21.36 -40.04
N LYS A 125 25.48 20.08 -39.70
CA LYS A 125 26.66 19.42 -39.10
C LYS A 125 27.18 20.15 -37.86
N ARG A 126 26.29 20.55 -36.96
CA ARG A 126 26.63 21.25 -35.72
C ARG A 126 25.78 20.83 -34.54
N ILE A 127 26.36 20.90 -33.36
CA ILE A 127 25.63 20.76 -32.11
C ILE A 127 24.68 21.95 -31.99
N LYS A 128 23.41 21.70 -31.79
CA LYS A 128 22.36 22.72 -31.69
C LYS A 128 22.17 23.14 -30.24
N GLN A 129 22.05 22.19 -29.31
CA GLN A 129 21.85 22.49 -27.90
C GLN A 129 22.34 21.34 -27.01
N VAL A 130 22.77 21.72 -25.79
CA VAL A 130 23.10 20.78 -24.71
C VAL A 130 22.19 21.04 -23.52
N TYR A 131 21.64 19.95 -22.93
CA TYR A 131 20.73 19.97 -21.79
C TYR A 131 21.36 19.19 -20.62
N PRO A 132 22.15 19.83 -19.76
CA PRO A 132 22.91 19.15 -18.71
C PRO A 132 22.03 18.60 -17.60
N ASP A 133 20.87 19.23 -17.33
CA ASP A 133 20.01 18.92 -16.18
C ASP A 133 19.06 17.72 -16.41
N VAL A 134 19.10 17.09 -17.57
CA VAL A 134 18.23 15.94 -17.90
C VAL A 134 18.57 14.70 -17.08
N GLY A 135 19.84 14.51 -16.73
CA GLY A 135 20.32 13.33 -16.01
C GLY A 135 20.65 12.16 -16.93
N HIS A 136 20.55 10.93 -16.41
CA HIS A 136 20.92 9.72 -17.15
C HIS A 136 19.80 9.30 -18.12
N VAL A 137 20.03 9.50 -19.41
CA VAL A 137 19.05 9.17 -20.47
C VAL A 137 19.04 7.67 -20.73
N MET A 138 17.85 7.05 -20.67
CA MET A 138 17.63 5.61 -20.85
C MET A 138 16.82 5.27 -22.09
N GLY A 139 16.05 6.20 -22.64
CA GLY A 139 15.26 6.00 -23.86
C GLY A 139 14.85 7.30 -24.50
N ILE A 140 14.74 7.31 -25.83
CA ILE A 140 14.33 8.46 -26.64
C ILE A 140 13.37 7.93 -27.73
N VAL A 141 12.20 8.56 -27.87
CA VAL A 141 11.21 8.25 -28.91
C VAL A 141 10.53 9.50 -29.43
N GLU A 142 10.03 9.46 -30.65
CA GLU A 142 9.31 10.55 -31.29
C GLU A 142 7.81 10.23 -31.36
N ASN A 143 6.93 11.18 -31.03
CA ASN A 143 5.49 11.02 -31.19
C ASN A 143 5.04 11.47 -32.60
N LYS A 144 3.73 11.32 -32.87
CA LYS A 144 3.12 11.71 -34.18
C LYS A 144 3.28 13.19 -34.54
N GLU A 145 3.49 14.03 -33.54
CA GLU A 145 3.61 15.48 -33.70
C GLU A 145 5.06 15.92 -33.93
N GLY A 146 5.99 14.96 -33.99
CA GLY A 146 7.44 15.23 -34.10
C GLY A 146 8.07 15.68 -32.78
N LEU A 147 7.36 15.56 -31.64
CA LEU A 147 7.91 15.87 -30.33
C LEU A 147 8.65 14.66 -29.76
N ILE A 148 9.77 14.93 -29.13
CA ILE A 148 10.64 13.90 -28.57
C ILE A 148 10.29 13.66 -27.11
N TRP A 149 10.11 12.41 -26.76
CA TRP A 149 9.98 11.94 -25.39
C TRP A 149 11.28 11.27 -24.94
N ILE A 150 11.73 11.63 -23.75
CA ILE A 150 12.97 11.13 -23.16
C ILE A 150 12.64 10.56 -21.80
N CYS A 151 13.02 9.31 -21.52
CA CYS A 151 13.01 8.78 -20.17
C CYS A 151 14.40 8.76 -19.56
N THR A 152 14.45 8.99 -18.26
CA THR A 152 15.70 9.04 -17.51
C THR A 152 15.67 8.06 -16.33
N GLN A 153 16.83 7.67 -15.87
CA GLN A 153 16.92 6.79 -14.72
C GLN A 153 16.37 7.47 -13.44
N ASP A 154 16.73 8.75 -13.23
CA ASP A 154 16.55 9.40 -11.92
C ASP A 154 15.56 10.57 -11.95
N ASN A 155 15.32 11.18 -13.12
CA ASN A 155 14.58 12.46 -13.24
C ASN A 155 13.20 12.34 -13.91
N GLY A 156 12.71 11.12 -14.15
CA GLY A 156 11.40 10.86 -14.74
C GLY A 156 11.38 11.01 -16.26
N LEU A 157 10.32 11.64 -16.80
CA LEU A 157 10.11 11.85 -18.22
C LEU A 157 10.31 13.31 -18.61
N PHE A 158 10.79 13.53 -19.83
CA PHE A 158 10.86 14.84 -20.47
C PHE A 158 10.23 14.78 -21.86
N GLN A 159 9.68 15.90 -22.29
CA GLN A 159 9.14 16.07 -23.63
C GLN A 159 9.68 17.38 -24.21
N THR A 160 10.09 17.37 -25.50
CA THR A 160 10.39 18.61 -26.20
C THR A 160 9.11 19.41 -26.44
N THR A 161 9.23 20.73 -26.36
CA THR A 161 8.18 21.67 -26.80
C THR A 161 8.45 22.16 -28.21
N ALA A 162 7.48 22.84 -28.82
CA ALA A 162 7.68 23.46 -30.14
C ALA A 162 8.83 24.50 -30.16
N ASP A 163 9.15 25.09 -29.01
CA ASP A 163 10.27 26.02 -28.83
C ASP A 163 11.61 25.30 -28.49
N GLU A 164 11.67 23.99 -28.68
CA GLU A 164 12.83 23.14 -28.39
C GLU A 164 13.29 23.15 -26.91
N LYS A 165 12.42 23.59 -26.00
CA LYS A 165 12.64 23.46 -24.56
C LYS A 165 12.17 22.10 -24.07
N LEU A 166 12.68 21.68 -22.92
CA LEU A 166 12.25 20.45 -22.27
C LEU A 166 11.23 20.73 -21.17
N ARG A 167 10.07 20.08 -21.28
CA ARG A 167 9.08 20.00 -20.21
C ARG A 167 9.32 18.73 -19.41
N SER A 168 9.47 18.85 -18.10
CA SER A 168 9.67 17.72 -17.19
C SER A 168 8.34 17.19 -16.63
N PHE A 169 8.23 15.86 -16.54
CA PHE A 169 7.16 15.12 -15.88
C PHE A 169 7.80 14.29 -14.77
N LYS A 170 7.66 14.76 -13.53
CA LYS A 170 8.23 14.07 -12.37
C LYS A 170 7.39 12.84 -12.06
N LEU A 171 7.97 11.67 -12.28
CA LEU A 171 7.42 10.37 -11.92
C LEU A 171 8.43 9.71 -10.98
N ASP A 172 7.99 9.28 -9.80
CA ASP A 172 8.85 8.63 -8.79
C ASP A 172 9.20 7.19 -9.20
N LYS A 173 9.88 7.04 -10.34
CA LYS A 173 10.29 5.77 -10.91
C LYS A 173 11.63 5.86 -11.61
N ASN A 174 12.45 4.83 -11.45
CA ASN A 174 13.74 4.67 -12.11
C ASN A 174 13.55 3.93 -13.44
N PHE A 175 13.44 4.66 -14.54
CA PHE A 175 13.19 4.06 -15.84
C PHE A 175 14.45 3.43 -16.43
N SER A 176 14.27 2.28 -17.10
CA SER A 176 15.33 1.56 -17.83
C SER A 176 15.16 1.63 -19.35
N CYS A 177 13.95 1.83 -19.85
CA CYS A 177 13.67 1.87 -21.28
C CYS A 177 12.33 2.55 -21.56
N LEU A 178 12.15 2.96 -22.83
CA LEU A 178 10.98 3.66 -23.33
C LEU A 178 10.65 3.17 -24.73
N SER A 179 9.37 2.94 -25.00
CA SER A 179 8.82 2.66 -26.33
C SER A 179 7.51 3.41 -26.52
N ILE A 180 7.15 3.67 -27.77
CA ILE A 180 5.87 4.27 -28.12
C ILE A 180 5.07 3.28 -28.96
N ALA A 181 3.81 3.05 -28.58
CA ALA A 181 2.93 2.15 -29.32
C ALA A 181 2.19 2.88 -30.47
N PRO A 182 1.63 2.15 -31.45
CA PRO A 182 0.84 2.74 -32.54
C PRO A 182 -0.35 3.60 -32.10
N ASP A 183 -0.88 3.37 -30.90
CA ASP A 183 -1.93 4.19 -30.27
C ASP A 183 -1.38 5.40 -29.49
N TRP A 184 -0.07 5.66 -29.60
CA TRP A 184 0.65 6.78 -29.00
C TRP A 184 0.79 6.73 -27.48
N ILE A 185 0.46 5.61 -26.86
CA ILE A 185 0.73 5.35 -25.47
C ILE A 185 2.24 5.08 -25.29
N LEU A 186 2.84 5.72 -24.31
CA LEU A 186 4.23 5.46 -23.93
C LEU A 186 4.31 4.25 -23.01
N TRP A 187 5.20 3.33 -23.34
CA TRP A 187 5.48 2.15 -22.53
C TRP A 187 6.86 2.25 -21.90
N LEU A 188 6.91 2.06 -20.61
CA LEU A 188 8.07 2.33 -19.76
C LEU A 188 8.43 1.08 -18.97
N GLY A 189 9.71 0.71 -19.04
CA GLY A 189 10.30 -0.27 -18.15
C GLY A 189 11.04 0.40 -17.00
N THR A 190 11.16 -0.29 -15.87
CA THR A 190 11.92 0.19 -14.72
C THR A 190 13.03 -0.76 -14.31
N CYS A 191 14.04 -0.23 -13.63
CA CYS A 191 15.19 -1.00 -13.14
C CYS A 191 14.79 -1.97 -12.02
N ASP A 192 13.71 -1.70 -11.30
CA ASP A 192 13.16 -2.51 -10.20
C ASP A 192 12.11 -3.55 -10.67
N GLY A 193 11.92 -3.67 -12.00
CA GLY A 193 11.10 -4.72 -12.60
C GLY A 193 9.65 -4.34 -12.85
N GLY A 194 9.35 -3.05 -12.99
CA GLY A 194 8.01 -2.54 -13.34
C GLY A 194 7.81 -2.33 -14.84
N VAL A 195 6.58 -2.59 -15.31
CA VAL A 195 6.09 -2.19 -16.64
C VAL A 195 4.93 -1.24 -16.46
N TYR A 196 5.00 -0.09 -17.14
CA TYR A 196 4.01 0.97 -17.02
C TYR A 196 3.62 1.48 -18.40
N SER A 197 2.36 1.87 -18.55
CA SER A 197 1.92 2.73 -19.66
C SER A 197 1.68 4.14 -19.14
N TYR A 198 2.05 5.12 -19.94
CA TYR A 198 1.76 6.51 -19.69
C TYR A 198 1.01 7.11 -20.87
N ASP A 199 -0.20 7.59 -20.60
CA ASP A 199 -1.01 8.33 -21.57
C ASP A 199 -0.76 9.82 -21.38
N PRO A 200 -0.07 10.49 -22.34
CA PRO A 200 0.17 11.91 -22.23
C PRO A 200 -1.07 12.79 -22.28
N SER A 201 -2.16 12.32 -22.93
CA SER A 201 -3.41 13.07 -23.10
C SER A 201 -4.21 13.13 -21.79
N GLU A 202 -4.20 12.04 -21.03
CA GLU A 202 -4.88 11.93 -19.73
C GLU A 202 -3.95 12.20 -18.54
N ASN A 203 -2.64 12.36 -18.78
CA ASN A 203 -1.60 12.42 -17.75
C ASN A 203 -1.69 11.25 -16.75
N LYS A 204 -1.92 10.04 -17.27
CA LYS A 204 -2.22 8.86 -16.47
C LYS A 204 -1.14 7.81 -16.61
N LEU A 205 -0.57 7.39 -15.48
CA LEU A 205 0.37 6.28 -15.38
C LEU A 205 -0.36 5.03 -14.86
N VAL A 206 -0.25 3.92 -15.58
CA VAL A 206 -0.87 2.64 -15.23
C VAL A 206 0.22 1.57 -15.09
N SER A 207 0.14 0.77 -14.02
CA SER A 207 1.05 -0.36 -13.77
C SER A 207 0.50 -1.67 -14.31
N TYR A 208 1.35 -2.49 -14.92
CA TYR A 208 1.00 -3.80 -15.49
C TYR A 208 1.83 -4.96 -14.92
N ASN A 209 2.52 -4.75 -13.81
CA ASN A 209 3.51 -5.70 -13.28
C ASN A 209 2.95 -7.12 -13.10
N GLU A 210 1.81 -7.25 -12.44
CA GLU A 210 1.16 -8.54 -12.21
C GLU A 210 0.49 -9.09 -13.49
N ALA A 211 -0.12 -8.19 -14.28
CA ALA A 211 -0.87 -8.57 -15.47
C ALA A 211 0.00 -9.21 -16.56
N CYS A 212 1.24 -8.76 -16.73
CA CYS A 212 2.17 -9.30 -17.74
C CYS A 212 3.19 -10.31 -17.19
N GLY A 213 2.98 -10.78 -15.97
CA GLY A 213 3.86 -11.84 -15.43
C GLY A 213 5.23 -11.35 -14.96
N MET A 214 5.36 -10.09 -14.68
CA MET A 214 6.57 -9.48 -14.14
C MET A 214 6.61 -9.66 -12.63
N ASN A 215 7.54 -10.45 -12.13
CA ASN A 215 7.75 -10.67 -10.70
C ASN A 215 9.16 -10.19 -10.33
N GLY A 216 9.33 -8.86 -10.28
CA GLY A 216 10.58 -8.25 -9.80
C GLY A 216 11.80 -8.40 -10.71
N ASN A 217 11.63 -8.82 -11.97
CA ASN A 217 12.72 -8.89 -12.92
C ASN A 217 12.94 -7.52 -13.57
N GLN A 218 14.18 -7.06 -13.59
CA GLN A 218 14.56 -5.84 -14.30
C GLN A 218 14.10 -5.92 -15.76
N VAL A 219 13.48 -4.85 -16.24
CA VAL A 219 13.11 -4.69 -17.66
C VAL A 219 14.29 -4.06 -18.39
N ASN A 220 14.84 -4.77 -19.37
CA ASN A 220 15.96 -4.26 -20.16
C ASN A 220 15.48 -3.40 -21.31
N GLN A 221 14.49 -3.89 -22.08
CA GLN A 221 13.91 -3.19 -23.22
C GLN A 221 12.42 -3.49 -23.37
N ILE A 222 11.72 -2.53 -23.95
CA ILE A 222 10.32 -2.65 -24.36
C ILE A 222 10.22 -2.23 -25.83
N VAL A 223 9.47 -3.01 -26.62
CA VAL A 223 9.13 -2.67 -28.01
C VAL A 223 7.63 -2.88 -28.20
N ALA A 224 6.96 -1.89 -28.75
CA ALA A 224 5.56 -2.02 -29.18
C ALA A 224 5.52 -2.42 -30.66
N ASP A 225 4.75 -3.45 -31.00
CA ASP A 225 4.59 -3.88 -32.38
C ASP A 225 3.41 -3.21 -33.11
N ALA A 226 3.24 -3.52 -34.38
CA ALA A 226 2.17 -2.96 -35.21
C ALA A 226 0.75 -3.36 -34.76
N TYR A 227 0.61 -4.37 -33.90
CA TYR A 227 -0.66 -4.87 -33.38
C TYR A 227 -1.00 -4.31 -31.98
N ASN A 228 -0.17 -3.37 -31.48
CA ASN A 228 -0.19 -2.91 -30.08
C ASN A 228 0.10 -4.00 -29.05
N HIS A 229 0.82 -5.07 -29.45
CA HIS A 229 1.40 -5.96 -28.46
C HIS A 229 2.70 -5.37 -27.96
N ILE A 230 2.96 -5.59 -26.70
CA ILE A 230 4.14 -5.06 -26.02
C ILE A 230 5.11 -6.20 -25.76
N TRP A 231 6.26 -6.11 -26.38
CA TRP A 231 7.36 -7.06 -26.22
C TRP A 231 8.28 -6.54 -25.12
N ILE A 232 8.43 -7.35 -24.08
CA ILE A 232 9.17 -6.97 -22.87
C ILE A 232 10.33 -7.95 -22.72
N ASP A 233 11.53 -7.43 -22.73
CA ASP A 233 12.75 -8.17 -22.51
C ASP A 233 13.20 -8.03 -21.06
N THR A 234 13.53 -9.16 -20.45
CA THR A 234 14.22 -9.27 -19.17
C THR A 234 15.49 -10.09 -19.33
N ASN A 235 16.32 -10.18 -18.30
CA ASN A 235 17.58 -10.92 -18.40
C ASN A 235 17.44 -12.39 -18.86
N GLN A 236 16.28 -13.01 -18.68
CA GLN A 236 16.09 -14.45 -18.86
C GLN A 236 14.90 -14.84 -19.74
N LYS A 237 14.01 -13.92 -20.06
CA LYS A 237 12.77 -14.19 -20.77
C LYS A 237 12.36 -13.04 -21.67
N LEU A 238 11.68 -13.38 -22.75
CA LEU A 238 10.98 -12.44 -23.60
C LEU A 238 9.47 -12.65 -23.41
N ILE A 239 8.73 -11.57 -23.17
CA ILE A 239 7.29 -11.60 -22.94
C ILE A 239 6.60 -10.81 -24.04
N GLU A 240 5.64 -11.43 -24.71
CA GLU A 240 4.66 -10.77 -25.57
C GLU A 240 3.40 -10.51 -24.76
N PHE A 241 2.99 -9.27 -24.61
CA PHE A 241 1.85 -8.86 -23.81
C PHE A 241 0.84 -8.07 -24.65
N ASN A 242 -0.44 -8.45 -24.58
CA ASN A 242 -1.54 -7.71 -25.18
C ASN A 242 -2.28 -6.91 -24.10
N PRO A 243 -2.12 -5.57 -24.04
CA PRO A 243 -2.72 -4.75 -23.00
C PRO A 243 -4.25 -4.65 -23.08
N ARG A 244 -4.87 -4.93 -24.27
CA ARG A 244 -6.32 -4.84 -24.45
C ARG A 244 -7.08 -5.93 -23.70
N ASN A 245 -6.53 -7.13 -23.65
CA ASN A 245 -7.18 -8.30 -23.02
C ASN A 245 -6.39 -8.90 -21.85
N GLY A 246 -5.20 -8.35 -21.53
CA GLY A 246 -4.33 -8.83 -20.48
C GLY A 246 -3.65 -10.17 -20.75
N SER A 247 -3.73 -10.68 -22.00
CA SER A 247 -3.04 -11.92 -22.34
C SER A 247 -1.56 -11.70 -22.51
N PHE A 248 -0.77 -12.73 -22.23
CA PHE A 248 0.68 -12.69 -22.45
C PHE A 248 1.20 -14.05 -22.84
N ARG A 249 2.34 -14.06 -23.51
CA ARG A 249 3.11 -15.26 -23.85
C ARG A 249 4.55 -15.05 -23.40
N THR A 250 5.10 -16.05 -22.72
CA THR A 250 6.50 -16.03 -22.30
C THR A 250 7.31 -16.99 -23.14
N TYR A 251 8.45 -16.52 -23.61
CA TYR A 251 9.43 -17.28 -24.35
C TYR A 251 10.68 -17.47 -23.48
N LEU A 252 11.08 -18.72 -23.28
CA LEU A 252 12.18 -19.12 -22.41
C LEU A 252 13.21 -19.94 -23.16
N THR A 253 14.47 -19.86 -22.75
CA THR A 253 15.51 -20.76 -23.24
C THR A 253 15.25 -22.19 -22.76
N THR A 254 14.72 -22.36 -21.56
CA THR A 254 14.48 -23.67 -20.95
C THR A 254 13.43 -24.53 -21.66
N ASP A 255 12.50 -23.90 -22.38
CA ASP A 255 11.45 -24.60 -23.15
C ASP A 255 11.76 -24.65 -24.65
N GLY A 256 12.93 -24.15 -25.05
CA GLY A 256 13.38 -24.14 -26.45
C GLY A 256 12.67 -23.12 -27.32
N SER A 257 11.83 -22.21 -26.76
CA SER A 257 11.14 -21.20 -27.55
C SER A 257 12.08 -20.08 -28.03
N ILE A 258 13.19 -19.85 -27.32
CA ILE A 258 14.29 -18.96 -27.73
C ILE A 258 15.63 -19.63 -27.49
N LEU A 259 16.65 -19.24 -28.27
CA LEU A 259 18.01 -19.77 -28.14
C LEU A 259 18.95 -18.84 -27.36
N LEU A 260 18.55 -17.59 -27.10
CA LEU A 260 19.37 -16.64 -26.37
C LEU A 260 19.31 -16.93 -24.86
N HIS A 261 20.48 -17.10 -24.25
CA HIS A 261 20.63 -17.28 -22.80
C HIS A 261 20.56 -15.96 -22.04
N ARG A 262 20.94 -14.87 -22.72
CA ARG A 262 20.94 -13.52 -22.14
C ARG A 262 20.68 -12.50 -23.23
N PHE A 263 19.70 -11.64 -23.02
CA PHE A 263 19.45 -10.45 -23.83
C PHE A 263 20.35 -9.28 -23.39
N LEU A 264 20.73 -8.42 -24.34
CA LEU A 264 21.51 -7.23 -24.05
C LEU A 264 20.65 -5.98 -24.20
N PRO A 265 20.69 -5.04 -23.23
CA PRO A 265 19.74 -3.92 -23.16
C PRO A 265 19.74 -2.98 -24.36
N THR A 266 20.86 -2.87 -25.07
CA THR A 266 21.02 -1.99 -26.25
C THR A 266 20.82 -2.70 -27.58
N ALA A 267 20.64 -4.01 -27.55
CA ALA A 267 20.60 -4.85 -28.74
C ALA A 267 19.17 -5.22 -29.16
N VAL A 268 18.33 -4.22 -29.43
CA VAL A 268 16.99 -4.43 -29.98
C VAL A 268 16.75 -3.52 -31.17
N CYS A 269 16.12 -4.05 -32.20
CA CYS A 269 15.77 -3.29 -33.39
C CYS A 269 14.45 -3.79 -33.96
N GLN A 270 13.53 -2.87 -34.23
CA GLN A 270 12.35 -3.14 -35.03
C GLN A 270 12.65 -2.75 -36.48
N ALA A 271 12.68 -3.73 -37.36
CA ALA A 271 12.95 -3.51 -38.76
C ALA A 271 11.72 -2.98 -39.51
N LYS A 272 11.96 -2.42 -40.70
CA LYS A 272 10.90 -1.83 -41.54
C LYS A 272 9.85 -2.85 -42.00
N ASP A 273 10.20 -4.11 -42.05
CA ASP A 273 9.31 -5.24 -42.39
C ASP A 273 8.39 -5.63 -41.21
N GLY A 274 8.54 -5.00 -40.06
CA GLY A 274 7.79 -5.25 -38.83
C GLY A 274 8.39 -6.34 -37.94
N ASN A 275 9.43 -7.04 -38.37
CA ASN A 275 10.14 -7.98 -37.53
C ASN A 275 10.92 -7.29 -36.43
N ILE A 276 11.03 -7.94 -35.28
CA ILE A 276 11.79 -7.45 -34.14
C ILE A 276 13.00 -8.38 -33.95
N TYR A 277 14.16 -7.77 -33.88
CA TYR A 277 15.42 -8.47 -33.68
C TYR A 277 15.96 -8.16 -32.30
N TRP A 278 16.31 -9.22 -31.58
CA TRP A 278 16.88 -9.14 -30.23
C TRP A 278 18.28 -9.72 -30.25
N GLY A 279 19.25 -8.93 -29.85
CA GLY A 279 20.63 -9.37 -29.73
C GLY A 279 20.95 -9.83 -28.32
N GLY A 280 21.83 -10.79 -28.23
CA GLY A 280 22.27 -11.35 -26.95
C GLY A 280 23.37 -12.37 -27.08
N ILE A 281 23.45 -13.29 -26.15
CA ILE A 281 24.41 -14.40 -26.11
C ILE A 281 23.64 -15.72 -26.18
N PRO A 282 23.92 -16.54 -27.16
CA PRO A 282 24.78 -16.39 -28.34
C PRO A 282 23.98 -15.88 -29.55
N GLY A 283 24.19 -14.66 -30.04
CA GLY A 283 23.70 -14.23 -31.35
C GLY A 283 22.44 -13.39 -31.36
N ILE A 284 21.51 -13.63 -32.27
CA ILE A 284 20.31 -12.85 -32.53
C ILE A 284 19.08 -13.75 -32.53
N CYS A 285 17.99 -13.26 -31.94
CA CYS A 285 16.65 -13.85 -32.06
C CYS A 285 15.78 -12.92 -32.91
N MET A 286 15.13 -13.44 -33.93
CA MET A 286 14.13 -12.71 -34.71
C MET A 286 12.73 -13.16 -34.29
N VAL A 287 11.86 -12.19 -34.11
CA VAL A 287 10.45 -12.42 -33.85
C VAL A 287 9.62 -11.72 -34.92
N THR A 288 8.69 -12.47 -35.50
CA THR A 288 7.69 -11.92 -36.44
C THR A 288 6.39 -11.71 -35.67
N PRO A 289 6.02 -10.47 -35.35
CA PRO A 289 4.78 -10.16 -34.66
C PRO A 289 3.55 -10.65 -35.46
N SER A 290 2.57 -11.16 -34.75
CA SER A 290 1.33 -11.62 -35.35
C SER A 290 0.16 -11.38 -34.40
N ASN A 291 -1.04 -11.26 -34.94
CA ASN A 291 -2.28 -11.09 -34.16
C ASN A 291 -2.69 -12.35 -33.37
N GLY A 292 -1.74 -13.26 -33.11
CA GLY A 292 -1.98 -14.58 -32.54
C GLY A 292 -2.50 -14.59 -31.10
N LEU A 293 -2.32 -13.49 -30.33
CA LEU A 293 -2.87 -13.33 -28.98
C LEU A 293 -4.37 -12.97 -28.95
N GLU A 294 -4.99 -12.72 -30.10
CA GLU A 294 -6.44 -12.49 -30.17
C GLU A 294 -7.26 -13.80 -30.20
N ARG A 295 -6.62 -14.96 -30.17
CA ARG A 295 -7.32 -16.24 -30.09
C ARG A 295 -8.14 -16.30 -28.79
N LYS A 296 -9.40 -16.74 -28.92
CA LYS A 296 -10.28 -17.00 -27.77
C LYS A 296 -9.57 -17.90 -26.77
N ALA A 297 -9.60 -17.52 -25.51
CA ALA A 297 -9.10 -18.34 -24.41
C ALA A 297 -9.66 -19.77 -24.56
N SER A 298 -8.79 -20.76 -24.60
CA SER A 298 -9.24 -22.13 -24.49
C SER A 298 -9.86 -22.30 -23.10
N ALA A 299 -10.95 -23.08 -23.00
CA ALA A 299 -11.58 -23.34 -21.70
C ALA A 299 -10.66 -24.25 -20.87
N VAL A 300 -9.66 -23.63 -20.22
CA VAL A 300 -8.76 -24.34 -19.33
C VAL A 300 -9.47 -24.55 -18.00
N LYS A 301 -9.85 -25.81 -17.73
CA LYS A 301 -10.41 -26.19 -16.43
C LYS A 301 -9.29 -26.43 -15.44
N THR A 302 -9.32 -25.68 -14.37
CA THR A 302 -8.46 -25.95 -13.21
C THR A 302 -9.15 -27.00 -12.33
N LYS A 303 -8.40 -27.96 -11.82
CA LYS A 303 -8.90 -28.96 -10.85
C LYS A 303 -8.10 -28.86 -9.57
N ILE A 304 -8.78 -29.05 -8.45
CA ILE A 304 -8.12 -29.26 -7.17
C ILE A 304 -7.60 -30.69 -7.18
N THR A 305 -6.29 -30.85 -7.02
CA THR A 305 -5.61 -32.13 -7.13
C THR A 305 -5.32 -32.78 -5.80
N ASP A 306 -5.11 -31.98 -4.76
CA ASP A 306 -4.93 -32.47 -3.40
C ASP A 306 -5.31 -31.40 -2.38
N ILE A 307 -5.72 -31.85 -1.20
CA ILE A 307 -5.97 -31.01 -0.04
C ILE A 307 -5.27 -31.68 1.14
N LYS A 308 -4.32 -30.96 1.73
CA LYS A 308 -3.57 -31.47 2.88
C LYS A 308 -3.89 -30.67 4.14
N LEU A 309 -4.04 -31.36 5.23
CA LEU A 309 -4.12 -30.79 6.57
C LEU A 309 -2.94 -31.30 7.39
N GLN A 310 -2.15 -30.38 7.94
CA GLN A 310 -0.95 -30.72 8.72
C GLN A 310 0.03 -31.64 7.98
N GLY A 311 0.04 -31.56 6.62
CA GLY A 311 0.89 -32.38 5.74
C GLY A 311 0.24 -33.70 5.29
N GLU A 312 -0.88 -34.13 5.86
CA GLU A 312 -1.60 -35.36 5.47
C GLU A 312 -2.67 -35.05 4.41
N SER A 313 -2.70 -35.85 3.33
CA SER A 313 -3.68 -35.70 2.26
C SER A 313 -5.06 -36.18 2.70
N LEU A 314 -6.08 -35.33 2.46
CA LEU A 314 -7.49 -35.71 2.68
C LEU A 314 -8.08 -36.54 1.55
N ILE A 315 -7.49 -36.48 0.34
CA ILE A 315 -7.98 -37.17 -0.85
C ILE A 315 -7.50 -38.62 -0.85
N PHE A 316 -6.26 -38.85 -0.43
CA PHE A 316 -5.59 -40.15 -0.45
C PHE A 316 -5.56 -40.83 0.95
N GLY A 317 -6.08 -40.17 2.00
CA GLY A 317 -6.10 -40.69 3.37
C GLY A 317 -7.43 -41.39 3.76
N ASP A 318 -7.46 -42.00 4.96
CA ASP A 318 -8.61 -42.75 5.50
C ASP A 318 -9.88 -41.92 5.77
N ARG A 319 -9.81 -40.59 5.68
CA ARG A 319 -10.99 -39.75 5.76
C ARG A 319 -11.75 -39.78 4.45
N LYS A 320 -12.71 -40.70 4.35
CA LYS A 320 -13.59 -40.88 3.18
C LYS A 320 -14.23 -39.55 2.77
N SER A 321 -13.68 -38.92 1.76
CA SER A 321 -14.32 -37.83 1.04
C SER A 321 -15.06 -38.40 -0.16
N SER A 322 -16.36 -38.14 -0.24
CA SER A 322 -17.22 -38.55 -1.34
C SER A 322 -16.75 -37.92 -2.67
N ASN A 323 -17.06 -38.57 -3.77
CA ASN A 323 -16.63 -38.32 -5.16
C ASN A 323 -16.80 -36.90 -5.78
N SER A 324 -17.09 -35.88 -5.00
CA SER A 324 -17.08 -34.48 -5.47
C SER A 324 -16.42 -33.58 -4.42
N ILE A 325 -15.16 -33.21 -4.69
CA ILE A 325 -14.37 -32.32 -3.80
C ILE A 325 -14.84 -30.87 -3.96
N ASN A 326 -16.11 -30.62 -3.71
CA ASN A 326 -16.63 -29.24 -3.75
C ASN A 326 -16.82 -28.65 -2.36
N ARG A 327 -16.67 -29.49 -1.30
CA ARG A 327 -16.84 -29.05 0.08
C ARG A 327 -15.97 -29.87 1.02
N ILE A 328 -15.29 -29.19 1.94
CA ILE A 328 -14.55 -29.79 3.05
C ILE A 328 -15.00 -29.18 4.37
N GLU A 329 -14.93 -29.97 5.43
CA GLU A 329 -15.18 -29.52 6.80
C GLU A 329 -13.87 -29.65 7.59
N LEU A 330 -13.46 -28.55 8.22
CA LEU A 330 -12.29 -28.46 9.07
C LEU A 330 -12.72 -28.51 10.52
N HIS A 331 -12.03 -29.30 11.32
CA HIS A 331 -12.18 -29.32 12.77
C HIS A 331 -11.47 -28.08 13.38
N PRO A 332 -11.81 -27.71 14.62
CA PRO A 332 -11.17 -26.55 15.29
C PRO A 332 -9.65 -26.62 15.41
N ASP A 333 -9.13 -27.86 15.50
CA ASP A 333 -7.70 -28.13 15.68
C ASP A 333 -6.93 -28.25 14.35
N ASP A 334 -7.65 -28.24 13.23
CA ASP A 334 -7.04 -28.34 11.91
C ASP A 334 -6.34 -27.01 11.56
N GLN A 335 -5.03 -27.10 11.36
CA GLN A 335 -4.15 -26.00 10.98
C GLN A 335 -3.37 -26.36 9.72
N ASN A 336 -2.72 -25.38 9.10
CA ASN A 336 -1.85 -25.60 7.94
C ASN A 336 -2.58 -26.30 6.78
N LEU A 337 -3.63 -25.68 6.30
CA LEU A 337 -4.35 -26.12 5.10
C LEU A 337 -3.52 -25.80 3.85
N GLU A 338 -3.17 -26.84 3.10
CA GLU A 338 -2.58 -26.73 1.76
C GLU A 338 -3.57 -27.22 0.72
N ILE A 339 -3.86 -26.41 -0.30
CA ILE A 339 -4.74 -26.74 -1.41
C ILE A 339 -3.90 -26.76 -2.68
N SER A 340 -3.73 -27.93 -3.26
CA SER A 340 -3.02 -28.12 -4.52
C SER A 340 -4.01 -28.14 -5.69
N PHE A 341 -3.64 -27.51 -6.80
CA PHE A 341 -4.48 -27.38 -7.97
C PHE A 341 -3.66 -27.52 -9.26
N SER A 342 -4.30 -27.95 -10.34
CA SER A 342 -3.63 -28.09 -11.65
C SER A 342 -4.64 -27.94 -12.78
N SER A 343 -4.18 -27.41 -13.90
CA SER A 343 -4.91 -27.43 -15.18
C SER A 343 -4.83 -28.80 -15.88
N LEU A 344 -4.03 -29.74 -15.36
CA LEU A 344 -3.72 -31.04 -15.94
C LEU A 344 -3.09 -30.99 -17.36
N ASN A 345 -2.61 -29.81 -17.76
CA ASN A 345 -1.89 -29.63 -19.02
C ASN A 345 -0.38 -29.81 -18.78
N HIS A 346 0.09 -31.05 -18.88
CA HIS A 346 1.48 -31.39 -18.59
C HIS A 346 2.46 -30.86 -19.65
N ARG A 347 1.99 -30.63 -20.89
CA ARG A 347 2.85 -30.16 -21.99
C ARG A 347 3.34 -28.73 -21.80
N TYR A 348 2.52 -27.89 -21.15
CA TYR A 348 2.80 -26.46 -20.94
C TYR A 348 2.77 -26.07 -19.46
N ALA A 349 3.04 -27.02 -18.57
CA ALA A 349 2.93 -26.81 -17.13
C ALA A 349 3.74 -25.61 -16.62
N SER A 350 4.92 -25.36 -17.17
CA SER A 350 5.79 -24.22 -16.82
C SER A 350 5.28 -22.87 -17.32
N LYS A 351 4.40 -22.84 -18.33
CA LYS A 351 3.83 -21.61 -18.91
C LYS A 351 2.49 -21.22 -18.29
N ILE A 352 1.81 -22.17 -17.66
CA ILE A 352 0.48 -21.94 -17.07
C ILE A 352 0.66 -21.23 -15.73
N ARG A 353 0.03 -20.10 -15.59
CA ARG A 353 -0.06 -19.35 -14.33
C ARG A 353 -1.40 -19.60 -13.66
N TYR A 354 -1.39 -19.50 -12.35
CA TYR A 354 -2.60 -19.64 -11.54
C TYR A 354 -2.87 -18.36 -10.77
N ALA A 355 -4.14 -18.09 -10.55
CA ALA A 355 -4.57 -17.11 -9.58
C ALA A 355 -5.59 -17.76 -8.66
N TYR A 356 -5.43 -17.57 -7.36
CA TYR A 356 -6.37 -18.07 -6.37
C TYR A 356 -6.75 -16.98 -5.37
N ARG A 357 -7.85 -17.20 -4.68
CA ARG A 357 -8.26 -16.39 -3.53
C ARG A 357 -9.16 -17.19 -2.63
N LEU A 358 -9.12 -16.92 -1.34
CA LEU A 358 -10.05 -17.40 -0.34
C LEU A 358 -10.98 -16.26 0.06
N ILE A 359 -12.23 -16.31 -0.39
CA ILE A 359 -13.23 -15.30 -0.06
C ILE A 359 -13.46 -15.28 1.45
N GLY A 360 -13.32 -14.12 2.06
CA GLY A 360 -13.36 -13.91 3.52
C GLY A 360 -12.00 -13.82 4.19
N VAL A 361 -10.90 -14.11 3.47
CA VAL A 361 -9.51 -13.96 3.94
C VAL A 361 -8.70 -13.05 3.01
N ASP A 362 -8.65 -13.39 1.72
CA ASP A 362 -7.88 -12.66 0.73
C ASP A 362 -8.66 -11.44 0.22
N LYS A 363 -8.04 -10.27 0.23
CA LYS A 363 -8.64 -9.02 -0.30
C LYS A 363 -8.67 -8.98 -1.83
N ALA A 364 -7.72 -9.64 -2.49
CA ALA A 364 -7.55 -9.67 -3.95
C ALA A 364 -7.12 -11.07 -4.41
N TRP A 365 -7.03 -11.27 -5.73
CA TRP A 365 -6.46 -12.47 -6.31
C TRP A 365 -4.96 -12.55 -6.01
N VAL A 366 -4.49 -13.72 -5.55
CA VAL A 366 -3.08 -14.04 -5.38
C VAL A 366 -2.60 -14.73 -6.64
N TYR A 367 -1.64 -14.12 -7.33
CA TYR A 367 -1.07 -14.64 -8.57
C TYR A 367 0.17 -15.48 -8.26
N VAL A 368 0.26 -16.66 -8.87
CA VAL A 368 1.41 -17.57 -8.71
C VAL A 368 2.00 -17.93 -10.06
N GLU A 369 3.33 -18.03 -10.09
CA GLU A 369 4.07 -18.40 -11.30
C GLU A 369 3.86 -19.87 -11.67
N GLY A 370 4.16 -20.19 -12.96
CA GLY A 370 4.14 -21.55 -13.46
C GLY A 370 5.05 -22.46 -12.61
N GLY A 371 4.54 -23.65 -12.32
CA GLY A 371 5.24 -24.63 -11.47
C GLY A 371 4.92 -24.54 -9.98
N LYS A 372 4.35 -23.44 -9.49
CA LYS A 372 3.77 -23.35 -8.15
C LYS A 372 2.26 -23.52 -8.26
N ASN A 373 1.75 -24.57 -7.67
CA ASN A 373 0.37 -25.02 -7.83
C ASN A 373 -0.31 -25.34 -6.49
N SER A 374 0.08 -24.66 -5.42
CA SER A 374 -0.51 -24.81 -4.09
C SER A 374 -0.73 -23.47 -3.39
N ALA A 375 -1.79 -23.41 -2.60
CA ALA A 375 -2.15 -22.30 -1.72
C ALA A 375 -2.07 -22.78 -0.25
N PHE A 376 -1.52 -21.93 0.63
CA PHE A 376 -1.31 -22.25 2.03
C PHE A 376 -2.08 -21.28 2.94
N TYR A 377 -2.82 -21.83 3.91
CA TYR A 377 -3.54 -21.07 4.92
C TYR A 377 -3.28 -21.69 6.29
N ASN A 378 -2.57 -20.97 7.15
CA ASN A 378 -2.10 -21.51 8.44
C ASN A 378 -3.22 -21.62 9.47
N HIS A 379 -4.11 -20.65 9.54
CA HIS A 379 -5.19 -20.63 10.52
C HIS A 379 -6.42 -19.91 9.94
N LEU A 380 -7.56 -20.59 9.98
CA LEU A 380 -8.84 -20.02 9.58
C LEU A 380 -9.73 -19.84 10.82
N SER A 381 -10.40 -18.70 10.94
CA SER A 381 -11.41 -18.49 11.97
C SER A 381 -12.66 -19.36 11.70
N LYS A 382 -13.52 -19.56 12.70
CA LYS A 382 -14.80 -20.25 12.48
C LYS A 382 -15.61 -19.56 11.38
N GLY A 383 -16.15 -20.32 10.44
CA GLY A 383 -16.92 -19.76 9.34
C GLY A 383 -16.96 -20.64 8.10
N THR A 384 -17.59 -20.12 7.07
CA THR A 384 -17.64 -20.74 5.74
C THR A 384 -16.90 -19.84 4.77
N TYR A 385 -15.95 -20.41 4.03
CA TYR A 385 -15.11 -19.76 3.06
C TYR A 385 -15.28 -20.39 1.69
N THR A 386 -15.06 -19.64 0.64
CA THR A 386 -15.04 -20.16 -0.73
C THR A 386 -13.66 -19.93 -1.31
N PHE A 387 -12.90 -21.00 -1.51
CA PHE A 387 -11.66 -20.98 -2.26
C PHE A 387 -11.97 -20.97 -3.73
N GLN A 388 -11.37 -20.04 -4.46
CA GLN A 388 -11.51 -19.89 -5.91
C GLN A 388 -10.15 -19.96 -6.56
N VAL A 389 -10.04 -20.71 -7.66
CA VAL A 389 -8.82 -20.81 -8.46
C VAL A 389 -9.14 -20.80 -9.95
N LYS A 390 -8.31 -20.11 -10.72
CA LYS A 390 -8.35 -20.06 -12.17
C LYS A 390 -6.93 -20.18 -12.74
N ALA A 391 -6.80 -20.64 -13.96
CA ALA A 391 -5.53 -20.76 -14.65
C ALA A 391 -5.54 -19.97 -15.97
N THR A 392 -4.34 -19.67 -16.49
CA THR A 392 -4.17 -19.22 -17.87
C THR A 392 -4.11 -20.41 -18.81
N ASP A 393 -4.35 -20.16 -20.09
CA ASP A 393 -3.93 -21.08 -21.15
C ASP A 393 -2.43 -20.96 -21.44
N GLU A 394 -1.93 -21.68 -22.43
CA GLU A 394 -0.54 -21.63 -22.90
C GLU A 394 -0.11 -20.27 -23.47
N ASN A 395 -1.07 -19.41 -23.81
CA ASN A 395 -0.87 -18.07 -24.34
C ASN A 395 -1.05 -16.98 -23.27
N GLY A 396 -1.17 -17.36 -22.00
CA GLY A 396 -1.32 -16.42 -20.89
C GLY A 396 -2.74 -15.83 -20.73
N LEU A 397 -3.72 -16.26 -21.52
CA LEU A 397 -5.11 -15.83 -21.38
C LEU A 397 -5.76 -16.50 -20.18
N TRP A 398 -6.33 -15.69 -19.27
CA TRP A 398 -7.05 -16.19 -18.11
C TRP A 398 -8.35 -16.89 -18.51
N SER A 399 -8.55 -18.11 -17.98
CA SER A 399 -9.82 -18.81 -18.10
C SER A 399 -10.96 -18.00 -17.48
N LYS A 400 -12.13 -18.03 -18.15
CA LYS A 400 -13.37 -17.51 -17.59
C LYS A 400 -13.97 -18.45 -16.53
N GLU A 401 -13.64 -19.74 -16.61
CA GLU A 401 -14.08 -20.74 -15.65
C GLU A 401 -13.24 -20.63 -14.37
N VAL A 402 -13.91 -20.53 -13.25
CA VAL A 402 -13.32 -20.51 -11.92
C VAL A 402 -13.71 -21.80 -11.22
N THR A 403 -12.74 -22.52 -10.67
CA THR A 403 -13.01 -23.69 -9.84
C THR A 403 -13.19 -23.26 -8.41
N GLU A 404 -14.25 -23.74 -7.75
CA GLU A 404 -14.61 -23.36 -6.40
C GLU A 404 -14.58 -24.55 -5.44
N LEU A 405 -14.13 -24.30 -4.22
CA LEU A 405 -14.15 -25.22 -3.11
C LEU A 405 -14.73 -24.52 -1.88
N THR A 406 -15.78 -25.06 -1.33
CA THR A 406 -16.36 -24.56 -0.08
C THR A 406 -15.62 -25.18 1.11
N ILE A 407 -15.11 -24.35 2.00
CA ILE A 407 -14.38 -24.74 3.21
C ILE A 407 -15.18 -24.26 4.40
N ARG A 408 -15.63 -25.18 5.25
CA ARG A 408 -16.36 -24.86 6.48
C ARG A 408 -15.51 -25.23 7.69
N ARG A 409 -15.03 -24.23 8.44
CA ARG A 409 -14.37 -24.49 9.72
C ARG A 409 -15.43 -24.51 10.83
N LEU A 410 -15.55 -25.65 11.51
CA LEU A 410 -16.44 -25.85 12.64
C LEU A 410 -15.94 -25.03 13.85
N PRO A 411 -16.85 -24.46 14.64
CA PRO A 411 -16.47 -23.77 15.86
C PRO A 411 -15.89 -24.74 16.89
N ALA A 412 -14.86 -24.32 17.60
CA ALA A 412 -14.39 -25.01 18.78
C ALA A 412 -15.47 -24.96 19.87
N PHE A 413 -15.43 -25.91 20.81
CA PHE A 413 -16.38 -25.94 21.95
C PHE A 413 -16.51 -24.54 22.60
N TYR A 414 -15.42 -23.89 22.87
CA TYR A 414 -15.38 -22.55 23.50
C TYR A 414 -15.81 -21.38 22.58
N GLU A 415 -15.94 -21.60 21.26
CA GLU A 415 -16.42 -20.64 20.28
C GLU A 415 -17.93 -20.79 19.98
N THR A 416 -18.61 -21.76 20.60
CA THR A 416 -20.04 -21.98 20.41
C THR A 416 -20.87 -20.96 21.19
N TRP A 417 -22.09 -20.69 20.73
CA TRP A 417 -22.99 -19.78 21.44
C TRP A 417 -23.35 -20.28 22.87
N TRP A 418 -23.38 -21.59 23.05
CA TRP A 418 -23.57 -22.23 24.37
C TRP A 418 -22.40 -21.92 25.31
N ALA A 419 -21.17 -21.92 24.82
CA ALA A 419 -20.02 -21.58 25.63
C ALA A 419 -20.06 -20.11 26.07
N TYR A 420 -20.47 -19.20 25.19
CA TYR A 420 -20.65 -17.78 25.55
C TYR A 420 -21.74 -17.62 26.61
N LEU A 421 -22.89 -18.37 26.51
CA LEU A 421 -23.91 -18.38 27.54
C LEU A 421 -23.34 -18.87 28.88
N PHE A 422 -22.54 -19.92 28.82
CA PHE A 422 -21.89 -20.48 30.03
C PHE A 422 -20.90 -19.48 30.65
N TYR A 423 -20.12 -18.78 29.86
CA TYR A 423 -19.22 -17.72 30.37
C TYR A 423 -19.99 -16.57 31.03
N VAL A 424 -21.10 -16.15 30.45
CA VAL A 424 -21.99 -15.14 31.05
C VAL A 424 -22.54 -15.61 32.39
N LEU A 425 -22.99 -16.88 32.47
CA LEU A 425 -23.48 -17.49 33.72
C LEU A 425 -22.38 -17.57 34.80
N ILE A 426 -21.15 -17.93 34.41
CA ILE A 426 -20.02 -17.94 35.34
C ILE A 426 -19.75 -16.53 35.87
N VAL A 427 -19.69 -15.51 34.97
CA VAL A 427 -19.46 -14.13 35.38
C VAL A 427 -20.58 -13.64 36.31
N MET A 428 -21.84 -13.93 35.99
CA MET A 428 -22.98 -13.61 36.86
C MET A 428 -22.89 -14.32 38.21
N GLY A 429 -22.51 -15.62 38.20
CA GLY A 429 -22.33 -16.41 39.43
C GLY A 429 -21.21 -15.83 40.33
N VAL A 430 -20.05 -15.52 39.73
CA VAL A 430 -18.92 -14.91 40.46
C VAL A 430 -19.29 -13.53 40.99
N SER A 431 -19.97 -12.72 40.17
CA SER A 431 -20.44 -11.40 40.58
C SER A 431 -21.48 -11.46 41.69
N GLY A 432 -22.45 -12.40 41.56
CA GLY A 432 -23.47 -12.65 42.58
C GLY A 432 -22.86 -13.16 43.90
N TYR A 433 -21.90 -14.09 43.80
CA TYR A 433 -21.19 -14.59 44.97
C TYR A 433 -20.34 -13.51 45.66
N SER A 434 -19.67 -12.67 44.86
CA SER A 434 -18.92 -11.51 45.37
C SER A 434 -19.84 -10.51 46.08
N LEU A 435 -21.00 -10.23 45.49
CA LEU A 435 -22.02 -9.38 46.09
C LEU A 435 -22.58 -10.00 47.38
N TYR A 436 -22.84 -11.31 47.38
CA TYR A 436 -23.26 -12.04 48.58
C TYR A 436 -22.24 -11.95 49.72
N LEU A 437 -20.95 -12.15 49.40
CA LEU A 437 -19.89 -12.00 50.37
C LEU A 437 -19.75 -10.54 50.89
N TYR A 438 -19.95 -9.59 49.99
CA TYR A 438 -19.97 -8.17 50.36
C TYR A 438 -21.12 -7.85 51.29
N LEU A 439 -22.35 -8.26 50.96
CA LEU A 439 -23.53 -8.06 51.80
C LEU A 439 -23.38 -8.75 53.16
N LYS A 440 -22.85 -9.99 53.17
CA LYS A 440 -22.57 -10.71 54.42
C LYS A 440 -21.54 -9.99 55.31
N ARG A 441 -20.54 -9.33 54.69
CA ARG A 441 -19.57 -8.47 55.43
C ARG A 441 -20.26 -7.22 55.99
N VAL A 442 -21.11 -6.59 55.19
CA VAL A 442 -21.89 -5.41 55.62
C VAL A 442 -22.83 -5.78 56.77
N ASP A 443 -23.58 -6.92 56.67
CA ASP A 443 -24.44 -7.40 57.73
C ASP A 443 -23.69 -7.72 59.02
N ARG A 444 -22.47 -8.32 58.87
CA ARG A 444 -21.62 -8.59 60.03
C ARG A 444 -21.20 -7.29 60.74
N LYS A 445 -20.77 -6.28 59.96
CA LYS A 445 -20.42 -4.95 60.47
C LYS A 445 -21.64 -4.24 61.09
N ASN A 446 -22.78 -4.32 60.45
CA ASN A 446 -24.02 -3.76 61.00
C ASN A 446 -24.42 -4.45 62.28
N ASN A 447 -24.33 -5.78 62.36
CA ASN A 447 -24.66 -6.52 63.60
C ASN A 447 -23.66 -6.22 64.72
N GLU A 448 -22.37 -6.04 64.41
CA GLU A 448 -21.38 -5.57 65.40
C GLU A 448 -21.72 -4.15 65.88
N MET A 449 -22.02 -3.23 64.98
CA MET A 449 -22.46 -1.88 65.36
C MET A 449 -23.76 -1.87 66.20
N TRP A 450 -24.73 -2.74 65.85
CA TRP A 450 -25.98 -2.89 66.64
C TRP A 450 -25.73 -3.54 68.00
N ALA A 451 -24.76 -4.46 68.11
CA ALA A 451 -24.36 -5.04 69.39
C ALA A 451 -23.71 -3.99 70.30
N ASP A 452 -22.75 -3.23 69.73
CA ASP A 452 -22.08 -2.12 70.42
C ASP A 452 -23.09 -1.01 70.81
N SER A 453 -24.05 -0.69 69.92
CA SER A 453 -25.13 0.27 70.22
C SER A 453 -26.06 -0.21 71.32
N LYS A 454 -26.39 -1.54 71.36
CA LYS A 454 -27.20 -2.11 72.45
C LYS A 454 -26.44 -2.12 73.77
N GLU A 455 -25.12 -2.39 73.77
CA GLU A 455 -24.30 -2.28 74.97
C GLU A 455 -24.19 -0.82 75.44
N MET A 456 -24.00 0.12 74.50
CA MET A 456 -24.00 1.53 74.79
C MET A 456 -25.37 1.99 75.36
N ILE A 457 -26.47 1.56 74.77
CA ILE A 457 -27.82 1.87 75.29
C ILE A 457 -28.06 1.25 76.64
N LYS A 458 -27.65 0.01 76.90
CA LYS A 458 -27.69 -0.59 78.24
C LYS A 458 -26.84 0.15 79.24
N MET A 459 -25.64 0.57 78.86
CA MET A 459 -24.73 1.35 79.68
C MET A 459 -25.30 2.75 79.95
N ARG A 460 -25.97 3.37 78.98
CA ARG A 460 -26.64 4.66 79.13
C ARG A 460 -27.87 4.55 80.05
N ILE A 461 -28.72 3.53 79.90
CA ILE A 461 -29.83 3.25 80.79
C ILE A 461 -29.36 2.94 82.23
N TYR A 462 -28.21 2.27 82.36
CA TYR A 462 -27.60 2.01 83.69
C TYR A 462 -27.02 3.26 84.31
N LEU A 463 -26.48 4.19 83.52
CA LEU A 463 -25.93 5.48 83.97
C LEU A 463 -27.08 6.48 84.26
N ASP A 464 -28.14 6.53 83.44
CA ASP A 464 -29.32 7.39 83.65
C ASP A 464 -30.12 7.00 84.91
N SER A 465 -30.02 5.70 85.28
CA SER A 465 -30.65 5.25 86.53
C SER A 465 -29.91 5.62 87.80
N LYS A 466 -28.68 6.15 87.69
CA LYS A 466 -27.84 6.48 88.86
C LYS A 466 -27.40 7.90 89.01
N VAL A 467 -27.64 8.82 88.03
CA VAL A 467 -27.16 10.16 88.09
C VAL A 467 -28.09 11.12 87.33
N ASN A 468 -28.78 11.96 88.07
CA ASN A 468 -29.37 13.24 87.54
C ASN A 468 -28.19 14.19 87.25
N LEU A 469 -27.75 14.26 86.03
CA LEU A 469 -26.77 15.25 85.52
C LEU A 469 -27.30 15.96 84.31
N PRO A 470 -27.02 17.26 84.14
CA PRO A 470 -27.48 18.06 83.00
C PRO A 470 -26.71 17.65 81.73
N GLU A 471 -27.36 17.84 80.56
CA GLU A 471 -26.78 17.55 79.22
C GLU A 471 -25.30 17.99 79.09
N PRO A 472 -24.42 17.15 78.52
CA PRO A 472 -23.01 17.56 78.46
C PRO A 472 -22.86 18.75 77.48
N GLU A 473 -22.17 19.79 77.96
CA GLU A 473 -21.79 20.97 77.15
C GLU A 473 -21.21 20.74 75.78
N PHE A 474 -20.66 19.54 75.53
CA PHE A 474 -20.09 19.13 74.21
C PHE A 474 -21.08 19.01 73.09
N VAL A 475 -22.31 18.54 73.36
CA VAL A 475 -23.33 18.36 72.30
C VAL A 475 -23.92 19.71 71.91
N GLN A 476 -24.04 20.67 72.88
CA GLN A 476 -24.47 22.01 72.64
C GLN A 476 -23.43 22.82 71.84
N LEU A 477 -22.13 22.60 72.09
CA LEU A 477 -21.04 23.28 71.38
C LEU A 477 -20.94 22.86 69.90
N ASP A 478 -21.10 21.56 69.61
CA ASP A 478 -21.07 21.02 68.25
C ASP A 478 -22.29 21.45 67.43
N LYS A 479 -23.47 21.56 68.09
CA LYS A 479 -24.69 22.10 67.45
C LYS A 479 -24.53 23.57 67.12
N LEU A 480 -24.01 24.36 68.04
CA LEU A 480 -23.75 25.79 67.85
C LEU A 480 -22.69 26.03 66.75
N LEU A 481 -21.70 25.19 66.68
CA LEU A 481 -20.67 25.25 65.63
C LEU A 481 -21.24 24.94 64.25
N LEU A 482 -22.12 23.93 64.16
CA LEU A 482 -22.78 23.57 62.91
C LEU A 482 -23.73 24.66 62.45
N GLU A 483 -24.53 25.22 63.36
CA GLU A 483 -25.44 26.35 63.06
C GLU A 483 -24.67 27.58 62.55
N LYS A 484 -23.55 27.93 63.18
CA LYS A 484 -22.67 29.00 62.70
C LYS A 484 -22.06 28.69 61.32
N ALA A 485 -21.64 27.45 61.06
CA ALA A 485 -21.10 27.08 59.79
C ALA A 485 -22.16 27.12 58.67
N VAL A 486 -23.36 26.64 58.92
CA VAL A 486 -24.50 26.75 57.97
C VAL A 486 -24.79 28.20 57.65
N LYS A 487 -24.93 29.02 58.70
CA LYS A 487 -25.22 30.47 58.56
C LYS A 487 -24.13 31.20 57.79
N ALA A 488 -22.85 30.89 58.02
CA ALA A 488 -21.74 31.49 57.29
C ALA A 488 -21.77 31.14 55.79
N VAL A 489 -22.21 29.93 55.40
CA VAL A 489 -22.40 29.57 53.98
C VAL A 489 -23.63 30.23 53.41
N GLU A 490 -24.74 30.32 54.17
CA GLU A 490 -25.99 30.95 53.72
C GLU A 490 -25.82 32.46 53.51
N ASP A 491 -25.10 33.15 54.39
CA ASP A 491 -24.80 34.56 54.25
C ASP A 491 -23.93 34.93 53.05
N ASN A 492 -23.21 33.92 52.48
CA ASN A 492 -22.30 34.08 51.34
C ASN A 492 -22.66 33.18 50.13
N LEU A 493 -23.92 32.84 49.96
CA LEU A 493 -24.38 31.95 48.86
C LEU A 493 -24.09 32.50 47.47
N THR A 494 -24.11 33.80 47.29
CA THR A 494 -23.91 34.52 46.02
C THR A 494 -22.42 34.73 45.67
N GLU A 495 -21.53 34.57 46.63
CA GLU A 495 -20.10 34.79 46.43
C GLU A 495 -19.47 33.62 45.70
N PRO A 496 -18.89 33.85 44.48
CA PRO A 496 -18.27 32.76 43.69
C PRO A 496 -17.04 32.17 44.35
N ASP A 497 -16.25 33.00 45.03
CA ASP A 497 -14.96 32.65 45.63
C ASP A 497 -15.06 32.20 47.10
N PHE A 498 -16.30 31.98 47.60
CA PHE A 498 -16.48 31.49 48.97
C PHE A 498 -16.08 30.02 49.06
N ASP A 499 -14.82 29.82 49.42
CA ASP A 499 -14.15 28.50 49.52
C ASP A 499 -13.97 28.03 50.98
N VAL A 500 -13.25 26.94 51.15
CA VAL A 500 -12.93 26.37 52.47
C VAL A 500 -12.12 27.34 53.34
N THR A 501 -11.31 28.19 52.72
CA THR A 501 -10.51 29.19 53.45
C THR A 501 -11.39 30.31 53.97
N ALA A 502 -12.28 30.83 53.10
CA ALA A 502 -13.26 31.84 53.47
C ALA A 502 -14.20 31.34 54.58
N LEU A 503 -14.66 30.10 54.53
CA LEU A 503 -15.45 29.49 55.61
C LEU A 503 -14.65 29.35 56.90
N ALA A 504 -13.35 28.98 56.84
CA ALA A 504 -12.49 28.88 58.02
C ALA A 504 -12.28 30.26 58.69
N ASP A 505 -12.08 31.28 57.89
CA ASP A 505 -11.94 32.68 58.36
C ASP A 505 -13.23 33.18 58.97
N ALA A 506 -14.40 32.94 58.33
CA ALA A 506 -15.72 33.31 58.88
C ALA A 506 -16.02 32.61 60.21
N MET A 507 -15.45 31.41 60.40
CA MET A 507 -15.58 30.63 61.64
C MET A 507 -14.51 30.98 62.68
N ASN A 508 -13.56 31.85 62.36
CA ASN A 508 -12.40 32.18 63.17
C ASN A 508 -11.58 30.93 63.58
N MET A 509 -11.33 30.04 62.60
CA MET A 509 -10.62 28.79 62.80
C MET A 509 -9.56 28.54 61.71
N SER A 510 -8.52 27.76 62.04
CA SER A 510 -7.63 27.30 60.99
C SER A 510 -8.33 26.29 60.09
N ARG A 511 -7.98 26.25 58.79
CA ARG A 511 -8.53 25.31 57.78
C ARG A 511 -8.46 23.86 58.23
N SER A 512 -7.37 23.47 58.91
CA SER A 512 -7.16 22.11 59.43
C SER A 512 -8.14 21.80 60.58
N THR A 513 -8.37 22.78 61.48
CA THR A 513 -9.30 22.63 62.59
C THR A 513 -10.73 22.54 62.09
N LEU A 514 -11.12 23.40 61.15
CA LEU A 514 -12.47 23.37 60.50
C LEU A 514 -12.68 22.00 59.81
N THR A 515 -11.73 21.53 59.04
CA THR A 515 -11.80 20.23 58.34
C THR A 515 -12.01 19.07 59.31
N ARG A 516 -11.24 19.04 60.41
CA ARG A 516 -11.34 17.97 61.41
C ARG A 516 -12.71 18.02 62.13
N LYS A 517 -13.15 19.21 62.53
CA LYS A 517 -14.42 19.38 63.28
C LYS A 517 -15.62 19.10 62.39
N LEU A 518 -15.71 19.70 61.18
CA LEU A 518 -16.82 19.45 60.26
C LEU A 518 -16.91 17.99 59.85
N LYS A 519 -15.78 17.36 59.56
CA LYS A 519 -15.78 15.95 59.22
C LYS A 519 -16.20 15.06 60.39
N ALA A 520 -15.85 15.40 61.63
CA ALA A 520 -16.26 14.66 62.82
C ALA A 520 -17.77 14.79 63.09
N ILE A 521 -18.36 15.99 62.85
CA ILE A 521 -19.78 16.28 63.13
C ILE A 521 -20.69 15.83 61.98
N THR A 522 -20.27 16.07 60.72
CA THR A 522 -21.15 15.90 59.55
C THR A 522 -20.78 14.70 58.69
N GLY A 523 -19.60 14.09 58.91
CA GLY A 523 -19.04 13.06 58.05
C GLY A 523 -18.53 13.56 56.69
N ARG A 524 -18.68 14.85 56.36
CA ARG A 524 -18.38 15.47 55.06
C ARG A 524 -17.11 16.33 55.15
N THR A 525 -16.45 16.50 54.00
CA THR A 525 -15.39 17.51 53.91
C THR A 525 -15.96 18.92 53.89
N PRO A 526 -15.24 19.98 54.32
CA PRO A 526 -15.75 21.36 54.28
C PRO A 526 -16.20 21.80 52.89
N LEU A 527 -15.53 21.34 51.82
CA LEU A 527 -15.91 21.63 50.44
C LEU A 527 -17.26 20.97 50.07
N ASP A 528 -17.44 19.71 50.46
CA ASP A 528 -18.69 18.99 50.24
C ASP A 528 -19.83 19.58 51.11
N PHE A 529 -19.48 20.08 52.27
CA PHE A 529 -20.42 20.76 53.14
C PHE A 529 -20.96 22.06 52.53
N ILE A 530 -20.06 22.94 52.02
CA ILE A 530 -20.44 24.17 51.32
C ILE A 530 -21.32 23.81 50.09
N ARG A 531 -20.84 22.81 49.29
CA ARG A 531 -21.56 22.36 48.09
C ARG A 531 -22.96 21.85 48.42
N ASN A 532 -23.09 21.02 49.44
CA ASN A 532 -24.40 20.49 49.87
C ASN A 532 -25.39 21.60 50.22
N ILE A 533 -24.96 22.62 50.99
CA ILE A 533 -25.81 23.74 51.33
C ILE A 533 -26.22 24.53 50.07
N LYS A 534 -25.25 24.86 49.21
CA LYS A 534 -25.54 25.52 47.92
C LYS A 534 -26.52 24.71 47.06
N MET A 535 -26.38 23.37 47.01
CA MET A 535 -27.27 22.49 46.24
C MET A 535 -28.68 22.39 46.85
N LYS A 536 -28.83 22.43 48.18
CA LYS A 536 -30.14 22.53 48.85
C LYS A 536 -30.86 23.84 48.52
N HIS A 537 -30.14 24.93 48.54
CA HIS A 537 -30.70 26.24 48.11
C HIS A 537 -31.02 26.24 46.61
N ALA A 538 -30.18 25.62 45.76
CA ALA A 538 -30.47 25.45 44.33
C ALA A 538 -31.80 24.72 44.11
N ARG A 539 -32.04 23.63 44.85
CA ARG A 539 -33.28 22.87 44.79
C ARG A 539 -34.49 23.75 45.11
N HIS A 540 -34.42 24.49 46.20
CA HIS A 540 -35.49 25.41 46.61
C HIS A 540 -35.75 26.53 45.57
N MET A 541 -34.69 27.07 44.98
CA MET A 541 -34.82 28.09 43.94
C MET A 541 -35.39 27.57 42.62
N LEU A 542 -35.19 26.26 42.32
CA LEU A 542 -35.73 25.59 41.14
C LEU A 542 -37.19 25.15 41.28
N GLU A 543 -37.78 25.23 42.48
CA GLU A 543 -39.22 25.09 42.73
C GLU A 543 -40.00 26.31 42.22
N ASP A 544 -39.33 27.46 42.03
CA ASP A 544 -39.90 28.68 41.48
C ASP A 544 -39.93 28.61 39.94
N LYS A 545 -41.12 28.73 39.35
CA LYS A 545 -41.34 28.60 37.88
C LYS A 545 -40.71 29.70 37.07
N ASP A 546 -40.44 30.82 37.63
CA ASP A 546 -39.95 32.01 36.94
C ASP A 546 -38.43 32.06 36.85
N LYS A 547 -37.70 31.10 37.48
CA LYS A 547 -36.24 31.07 37.51
C LYS A 547 -35.68 30.01 36.58
N SER A 548 -34.82 30.42 35.66
CA SER A 548 -34.11 29.47 34.79
C SER A 548 -32.96 28.78 35.54
N VAL A 549 -32.62 27.56 35.11
CA VAL A 549 -31.45 26.79 35.63
C VAL A 549 -30.16 27.62 35.55
N THR A 550 -30.05 28.48 34.54
CA THR A 550 -28.85 29.31 34.32
C THR A 550 -28.80 30.45 35.34
N GLU A 551 -29.93 31.06 35.64
CA GLU A 551 -30.04 32.11 36.67
C GLU A 551 -29.79 31.57 38.08
N VAL A 552 -30.35 30.39 38.40
CA VAL A 552 -30.11 29.75 39.69
C VAL A 552 -28.62 29.39 39.86
N ALA A 553 -27.96 28.85 38.82
CA ALA A 553 -26.53 28.57 38.86
C ALA A 553 -25.72 29.87 39.09
N ALA A 554 -26.03 30.93 38.36
CA ALA A 554 -25.35 32.22 38.49
C ALA A 554 -25.59 32.85 39.88
N THR A 555 -26.81 32.80 40.42
CA THR A 555 -27.15 33.33 41.75
C THR A 555 -26.38 32.61 42.86
N LEU A 556 -26.07 31.32 42.69
CA LEU A 556 -25.28 30.55 43.66
C LEU A 556 -23.77 30.59 43.41
N GLY A 557 -23.31 31.49 42.52
CA GLY A 557 -21.89 31.70 42.23
C GLY A 557 -21.25 30.63 41.33
N TYR A 558 -22.02 29.88 40.51
CA TYR A 558 -21.49 28.91 39.57
C TYR A 558 -21.36 29.50 38.17
N PHE A 559 -20.15 29.86 37.75
CA PHE A 559 -19.88 30.37 36.40
C PHE A 559 -20.00 29.28 35.34
N ASN A 560 -19.81 27.99 35.69
CA ASN A 560 -19.87 26.87 34.76
C ASN A 560 -21.15 26.06 34.98
N ARG A 561 -22.11 26.23 34.06
CA ARG A 561 -23.39 25.50 34.07
C ARG A 561 -23.24 23.99 34.07
N LYS A 562 -22.24 23.46 33.35
CA LYS A 562 -22.01 21.99 33.31
C LYS A 562 -21.58 21.48 34.67
N TYR A 563 -20.69 22.20 35.35
CA TYR A 563 -20.23 21.85 36.69
C TYR A 563 -21.38 21.91 37.71
N PHE A 564 -22.18 22.94 37.65
CA PHE A 564 -23.41 23.06 38.48
C PHE A 564 -24.34 21.85 38.26
N THR A 565 -24.62 21.51 36.99
CA THR A 565 -25.48 20.37 36.64
C THR A 565 -24.92 19.05 37.19
N THR A 566 -23.61 18.85 37.15
CA THR A 566 -22.94 17.66 37.69
C THR A 566 -23.08 17.59 39.20
N CYS A 567 -22.80 18.69 39.91
CA CYS A 567 -22.94 18.76 41.36
C CYS A 567 -24.39 18.51 41.84
N PHE A 568 -25.35 19.07 41.12
CA PHE A 568 -26.77 18.88 41.45
C PHE A 568 -27.21 17.42 41.21
N LYS A 569 -26.75 16.80 40.10
CA LYS A 569 -27.05 15.40 39.81
C LYS A 569 -26.38 14.46 40.82
N GLU A 570 -25.17 14.77 41.27
CA GLU A 570 -24.48 13.97 42.29
C GLU A 570 -25.23 14.02 43.64
N GLU A 571 -25.82 15.16 44.02
CA GLU A 571 -26.51 15.31 45.31
C GLU A 571 -27.95 14.77 45.27
N PHE A 572 -28.69 14.94 44.16
CA PHE A 572 -30.13 14.62 44.07
C PHE A 572 -30.47 13.49 43.08
N GLY A 573 -29.49 12.93 42.38
CA GLY A 573 -29.69 11.79 41.45
C GLY A 573 -30.26 12.17 40.08
N MET A 574 -30.69 13.42 39.88
CA MET A 574 -31.30 13.94 38.65
C MET A 574 -30.73 15.31 38.29
N THR A 575 -30.81 15.69 37.04
CA THR A 575 -30.32 16.99 36.58
C THR A 575 -31.25 18.14 37.05
N PRO A 576 -30.77 19.39 37.18
CA PRO A 576 -31.62 20.54 37.53
C PRO A 576 -32.83 20.73 36.61
N SER A 577 -32.65 20.45 35.30
CA SER A 577 -33.73 20.55 34.31
C SER A 577 -34.77 19.42 34.44
N GLU A 578 -34.34 18.22 34.80
CA GLU A 578 -35.24 17.10 35.10
C GLU A 578 -36.01 17.35 36.38
N PHE A 579 -35.34 17.87 37.41
CA PHE A 579 -35.98 18.27 38.67
C PHE A 579 -37.05 19.34 38.43
N GLN A 580 -36.75 20.40 37.70
CA GLN A 580 -37.69 21.48 37.39
C GLN A 580 -38.91 20.95 36.60
N LYS A 581 -38.71 20.03 35.65
CA LYS A 581 -39.79 19.39 34.90
C LYS A 581 -40.69 18.53 35.81
N SER A 582 -40.08 17.74 36.70
CA SER A 582 -40.84 16.89 37.62
C SER A 582 -41.73 17.66 38.60
N GLN A 583 -41.36 18.91 38.94
CA GLN A 583 -42.18 19.81 39.77
C GLN A 583 -43.30 20.50 38.99
N HIS A 584 -43.35 20.33 37.66
CA HIS A 584 -44.35 20.95 36.78
C HIS A 584 -45.38 19.95 36.25
N GLU A 585 -45.13 18.63 36.44
CA GLU A 585 -46.05 17.56 36.06
C GLU A 585 -46.99 17.13 37.21
N GLU A 586 -46.80 17.67 38.41
CA GLU A 586 -47.79 17.64 39.52
C GLU A 586 -48.59 18.96 39.58
#